data_a3bc23694bcc73a25e317e5c0ebbb4e2
#
_entry.id   a3bc23694bcc73a25e317e5c0ebbb4e2
#
_cell.length_a   1.000
_cell.length_b   1.000
_cell.length_c   1.000
_cell.angle_alpha   90.00
_cell.angle_beta   90.00
_cell.angle_gamma   90.00
#
_symmetry.space_group_name_H-M   'P 1'
#
loop_
_entity.id
_entity.type
_entity.pdbx_description
1 polymer ?
#
loop_
_entity_poly.entity_id
_entity_poly.type
_entity_poly.pdbx_seq_one_letter_code
_entity_poly.pdbx_strand_id
1 'polypeptide(L)'
;VRGLTKTYPAVRGRRGVPATPAVTATDEVRLDIRRGEIFGLLGPNGAGKTTLVRQLTGLMRPDRGSVEILGHDIVRHPERAARILAYLGQESSALDELTVSLAAETTGRLRGLEARQARDERDAVLDELGLTPIAGRPIKKLSGGQRRLACFASALVGERPLLVLDEPTTAMDPVARRAVWGAVDRRRAERGTTVLLVTHNVIEAETVLDRVAVLDQGRVIACDTPTGLKEQVAGDVRVDLVWREAAPLHVPEVAALRDRVVESGRRWTLRLAPDEARAVVATVTGGAAFAALDDFTLTTPSLEDVYLALGGAAQQGLVKA
;
A
#
# COMPACT_ATOMS: atom_id res chain seq x y z
N VAL A 1 11.81 0.49 -15.21
CA VAL A 1 12.82 1.19 -14.38
C VAL A 1 14.10 0.39 -14.42
N ARG A 2 15.23 1.02 -14.75
CA ARG A 2 16.50 0.31 -14.91
C ARG A 2 17.62 1.04 -14.18
N GLY A 3 18.14 0.42 -13.10
CA GLY A 3 19.31 0.87 -12.36
C GLY A 3 19.19 2.27 -11.76
N LEU A 4 18.01 2.60 -11.23
CA LEU A 4 17.71 3.94 -10.75
C LEU A 4 18.42 4.21 -9.43
N THR A 5 19.25 5.24 -9.40
CA THR A 5 20.05 5.61 -8.23
C THR A 5 19.88 7.09 -7.91
N LYS A 6 19.73 7.38 -6.60
CA LYS A 6 19.68 8.74 -6.05
C LYS A 6 20.39 8.82 -4.73
N THR A 7 21.39 9.69 -4.64
CA THR A 7 22.11 9.99 -3.42
C THR A 7 21.91 11.44 -3.03
N TYR A 8 21.47 11.67 -1.80
CA TYR A 8 21.46 13.00 -1.19
C TYR A 8 22.83 13.25 -0.57
N PRO A 9 23.50 14.37 -0.93
CA PRO A 9 24.83 14.67 -0.39
C PRO A 9 24.77 14.95 1.11
N ALA A 10 25.88 14.74 1.79
CA ALA A 10 26.03 15.15 3.18
C ALA A 10 25.85 16.67 3.33
N VAL A 11 25.09 17.07 4.34
CA VAL A 11 24.93 18.48 4.71
C VAL A 11 25.78 18.78 5.91
N ARG A 12 26.68 19.77 5.77
CA ARG A 12 27.51 20.25 6.90
C ARG A 12 26.62 20.91 7.94
N GLY A 13 26.79 20.53 9.19
CA GLY A 13 26.10 21.18 10.30
C GLY A 13 26.39 22.69 10.35
N ARG A 14 25.37 23.47 10.69
CA ARG A 14 25.49 24.91 10.99
C ARG A 14 25.05 25.11 12.45
N ARG A 15 25.35 26.28 13.03
CA ARG A 15 24.98 26.59 14.44
C ARG A 15 23.50 26.26 14.69
N GLY A 16 23.21 25.23 15.49
CA GLY A 16 21.86 24.75 15.82
C GLY A 16 21.27 23.69 14.87
N VAL A 17 21.97 23.31 13.77
CA VAL A 17 21.53 22.25 12.85
C VAL A 17 22.60 21.18 12.79
N PRO A 18 22.30 19.93 13.15
CA PRO A 18 23.28 18.84 13.11
C PRO A 18 23.70 18.53 11.66
N ALA A 19 24.92 18.00 11.50
CA ALA A 19 25.39 17.49 10.23
C ALA A 19 24.54 16.25 9.83
N THR A 20 24.18 16.15 8.55
CA THR A 20 23.48 14.97 8.02
C THR A 20 24.44 14.22 7.09
N PRO A 21 24.66 12.92 7.28
CA PRO A 21 25.49 12.13 6.36
C PRO A 21 24.86 12.03 4.97
N ALA A 22 25.67 11.67 3.98
CA ALA A 22 25.14 11.33 2.65
C ALA A 22 24.24 10.08 2.76
N VAL A 23 23.10 10.12 2.06
CA VAL A 23 22.12 9.03 2.07
C VAL A 23 21.80 8.63 0.66
N THR A 24 22.02 7.37 0.29
CA THR A 24 21.56 6.79 -0.98
C THR A 24 20.12 6.30 -0.78
N ALA A 25 19.17 7.07 -1.29
CA ALA A 25 17.74 6.82 -1.10
C ALA A 25 17.17 5.82 -2.12
N THR A 26 17.77 5.71 -3.31
CA THR A 26 17.52 4.62 -4.26
C THR A 26 18.87 4.13 -4.76
N ASP A 27 19.06 2.82 -4.80
CA ASP A 27 20.33 2.18 -5.16
C ASP A 27 20.08 1.07 -6.17
N GLU A 28 20.41 1.34 -7.43
CA GLU A 28 20.24 0.45 -8.57
C GLU A 28 18.84 -0.20 -8.70
N VAL A 29 17.79 0.54 -8.33
CA VAL A 29 16.42 0.03 -8.37
C VAL A 29 16.04 -0.39 -9.79
N ARG A 30 15.54 -1.62 -9.89
CA ARG A 30 15.00 -2.19 -11.14
C ARG A 30 13.59 -2.68 -10.87
N LEU A 31 12.62 -2.20 -11.65
CA LEU A 31 11.22 -2.56 -11.54
C LEU A 31 10.60 -2.65 -12.92
N ASP A 32 9.71 -3.60 -13.08
CA ASP A 32 8.86 -3.77 -14.25
C ASP A 32 7.39 -3.81 -13.78
N ILE A 33 6.59 -2.88 -14.31
CA ILE A 33 5.16 -2.77 -13.99
C ILE A 33 4.38 -3.07 -15.28
N ARG A 34 3.47 -4.02 -15.22
CA ARG A 34 2.68 -4.46 -16.36
C ARG A 34 1.47 -3.54 -16.56
N ARG A 35 1.00 -3.44 -17.80
CA ARG A 35 -0.21 -2.67 -18.07
C ARG A 35 -1.43 -3.30 -17.41
N GLY A 36 -2.28 -2.48 -16.81
CA GLY A 36 -3.52 -2.89 -16.18
C GLY A 36 -3.35 -3.60 -14.84
N GLU A 37 -2.12 -3.73 -14.28
CA GLU A 37 -1.94 -4.28 -12.94
C GLU A 37 -2.03 -3.19 -11.86
N ILE A 38 -2.39 -3.60 -10.66
CA ILE A 38 -2.20 -2.83 -9.43
C ILE A 38 -0.89 -3.30 -8.80
N PHE A 39 0.15 -2.51 -8.96
CA PHE A 39 1.49 -2.80 -8.46
C PHE A 39 1.74 -2.07 -7.16
N GLY A 40 2.12 -2.80 -6.11
CA GLY A 40 2.44 -2.27 -4.79
C GLY A 40 3.92 -1.91 -4.63
N LEU A 41 4.19 -0.85 -3.90
CA LEU A 41 5.51 -0.53 -3.38
C LEU A 41 5.43 -0.46 -1.86
N LEU A 42 5.92 -1.49 -1.20
CA LEU A 42 5.98 -1.62 0.25
C LEU A 42 7.38 -1.37 0.80
N GLY A 43 7.46 -1.08 2.07
CA GLY A 43 8.73 -0.91 2.78
C GLY A 43 8.59 0.05 3.96
N PRO A 44 9.55 0.09 4.87
CA PRO A 44 9.50 0.95 6.05
C PRO A 44 9.66 2.43 5.70
N ASN A 45 9.47 3.27 6.70
CA ASN A 45 9.81 4.68 6.57
C ASN A 45 11.32 4.83 6.34
N GLY A 46 11.69 5.69 5.39
CA GLY A 46 13.09 5.86 4.99
C GLY A 46 13.62 4.85 3.98
N ALA A 47 12.85 3.84 3.57
CA ALA A 47 13.27 2.85 2.55
C ALA A 47 13.54 3.44 1.15
N GLY A 48 13.14 4.70 0.90
CA GLY A 48 13.34 5.35 -0.40
C GLY A 48 12.09 5.43 -1.28
N LYS A 49 10.93 4.94 -0.81
CA LYS A 49 9.66 4.92 -1.57
C LYS A 49 9.29 6.27 -2.19
N THR A 50 9.24 7.31 -1.37
CA THR A 50 8.90 8.68 -1.85
C THR A 50 9.91 9.20 -2.86
N THR A 51 11.21 8.91 -2.68
CA THR A 51 12.25 9.27 -3.64
C THR A 51 12.04 8.55 -4.97
N LEU A 52 11.77 7.26 -4.93
CA LEU A 52 11.47 6.45 -6.11
C LEU A 52 10.23 6.99 -6.85
N VAL A 53 9.14 7.24 -6.13
CA VAL A 53 7.91 7.82 -6.70
C VAL A 53 8.19 9.17 -7.38
N ARG A 54 8.93 10.06 -6.72
CA ARG A 54 9.30 11.36 -7.33
C ARG A 54 10.13 11.22 -8.59
N GLN A 55 10.98 10.19 -8.69
CA GLN A 55 11.74 9.89 -9.90
C GLN A 55 10.82 9.34 -11.00
N LEU A 56 9.89 8.43 -10.67
CA LEU A 56 8.92 7.87 -11.61
C LEU A 56 7.96 8.92 -12.15
N THR A 57 7.58 9.88 -11.32
CA THR A 57 6.66 10.97 -11.70
C THR A 57 7.34 12.14 -12.40
N GLY A 58 8.66 12.07 -12.61
CA GLY A 58 9.44 13.15 -13.22
C GLY A 58 9.67 14.37 -12.33
N LEU A 59 9.24 14.31 -11.05
CA LEU A 59 9.41 15.38 -10.06
C LEU A 59 10.84 15.45 -9.51
N MET A 60 11.63 14.40 -9.73
CA MET A 60 13.02 14.34 -9.29
C MET A 60 13.88 13.62 -10.32
N ARG A 61 14.99 14.24 -10.69
CA ARG A 61 15.96 13.61 -11.58
C ARG A 61 16.84 12.63 -10.81
N PRO A 62 16.97 11.37 -11.28
CA PRO A 62 17.92 10.42 -10.72
C PRO A 62 19.36 10.85 -11.04
N ASP A 63 20.31 10.33 -10.27
CA ASP A 63 21.73 10.51 -10.54
C ASP A 63 22.21 9.52 -11.62
N ARG A 64 21.60 8.33 -11.66
CA ARG A 64 21.84 7.27 -12.65
C ARG A 64 20.56 6.51 -12.97
N GLY A 65 20.59 5.77 -14.07
CA GLY A 65 19.51 4.91 -14.50
C GLY A 65 18.49 5.60 -15.40
N SER A 66 17.42 4.87 -15.74
CA SER A 66 16.36 5.35 -16.63
C SER A 66 14.98 4.93 -16.16
N VAL A 67 13.99 5.75 -16.52
CA VAL A 67 12.56 5.48 -16.30
C VAL A 67 11.88 5.55 -17.66
N GLU A 68 11.29 4.46 -18.07
CA GLU A 68 10.47 4.39 -19.28
C GLU A 68 9.02 4.11 -18.89
N ILE A 69 8.08 4.94 -19.32
CA ILE A 69 6.65 4.76 -19.11
C ILE A 69 5.95 4.80 -20.46
N LEU A 70 5.31 3.71 -20.84
CA LEU A 70 4.59 3.57 -22.12
C LEU A 70 5.45 3.98 -23.35
N GLY A 71 6.76 3.63 -23.32
CA GLY A 71 7.70 3.95 -24.38
C GLY A 71 8.31 5.37 -24.30
N HIS A 72 8.02 6.12 -23.25
CA HIS A 72 8.57 7.47 -23.05
C HIS A 72 9.65 7.47 -21.96
N ASP A 73 10.83 8.00 -22.29
CA ASP A 73 11.91 8.24 -21.32
C ASP A 73 11.57 9.48 -20.46
N ILE A 74 11.21 9.24 -19.21
CA ILE A 74 10.80 10.28 -18.25
C ILE A 74 12.00 11.02 -17.66
N VAL A 75 13.20 10.44 -17.68
CA VAL A 75 14.41 11.10 -17.18
C VAL A 75 14.86 12.20 -18.16
N ARG A 76 14.71 11.95 -19.46
CA ARG A 76 15.03 12.93 -20.50
C ARG A 76 13.90 13.92 -20.77
N HIS A 77 12.65 13.46 -20.62
CA HIS A 77 11.43 14.21 -20.93
C HIS A 77 10.44 14.16 -19.76
N PRO A 78 10.79 14.79 -18.60
CA PRO A 78 9.94 14.74 -17.40
C PRO A 78 8.56 15.38 -17.60
N GLU A 79 8.44 16.33 -18.52
CA GLU A 79 7.17 16.97 -18.89
C GLU A 79 6.13 15.99 -19.47
N ARG A 80 6.60 14.88 -20.02
CA ARG A 80 5.70 13.82 -20.53
C ARG A 80 4.99 13.04 -19.42
N ALA A 81 5.61 12.98 -18.23
CA ALA A 81 4.99 12.31 -17.08
C ALA A 81 3.58 12.85 -16.80
N ALA A 82 3.39 14.17 -16.75
CA ALA A 82 2.09 14.80 -16.50
C ALA A 82 1.02 14.48 -17.55
N ARG A 83 1.42 14.04 -18.75
CA ARG A 83 0.50 13.61 -19.82
C ARG A 83 0.08 12.14 -19.71
N ILE A 84 0.90 11.32 -19.06
CA ILE A 84 0.73 9.86 -19.00
C ILE A 84 0.31 9.36 -17.63
N LEU A 85 0.57 10.14 -16.57
CA LEU A 85 0.22 9.71 -15.22
C LEU A 85 -0.58 10.76 -14.46
N ALA A 86 -1.43 10.28 -13.56
CA ALA A 86 -2.05 11.05 -12.50
C ALA A 86 -1.38 10.67 -11.17
N TYR A 87 -1.02 11.65 -10.37
CA TYR A 87 -0.33 11.44 -9.10
C TYR A 87 -1.12 12.02 -7.93
N LEU A 88 -1.44 11.18 -6.96
CA LEU A 88 -1.93 11.56 -5.65
C LEU A 88 -0.80 11.42 -4.65
N GLY A 89 -0.10 12.52 -4.33
CA GLY A 89 0.97 12.54 -3.34
C GLY A 89 0.44 12.55 -1.89
N GLN A 90 1.33 12.39 -0.92
CA GLN A 90 0.97 12.43 0.51
C GLN A 90 0.44 13.81 0.91
N GLU A 91 1.06 14.88 0.43
CA GLU A 91 0.65 16.25 0.70
C GLU A 91 -0.07 16.84 -0.51
N SER A 92 -1.20 17.48 -0.27
CA SER A 92 -2.06 18.09 -1.28
C SER A 92 -2.45 19.52 -0.91
N SER A 93 -1.58 20.25 -0.23
CA SER A 93 -1.84 21.62 0.24
C SER A 93 -2.14 22.60 -0.90
N ALA A 94 -1.67 22.33 -2.11
CA ALA A 94 -1.92 23.17 -3.27
C ALA A 94 -3.42 23.30 -3.64
N LEU A 95 -4.25 22.34 -3.22
CA LEU A 95 -5.70 22.36 -3.49
C LEU A 95 -6.53 22.92 -2.33
N ASP A 96 -5.94 23.25 -1.20
CA ASP A 96 -6.63 23.55 0.04
C ASP A 96 -7.59 24.73 -0.03
N GLU A 97 -7.21 25.76 -0.78
CA GLU A 97 -8.03 26.97 -0.94
C GLU A 97 -9.19 26.80 -1.92
N LEU A 98 -9.14 25.75 -2.75
CA LEU A 98 -10.17 25.47 -3.73
C LEU A 98 -11.34 24.71 -3.10
N THR A 99 -12.53 24.86 -3.66
CA THR A 99 -13.64 23.94 -3.37
C THR A 99 -13.37 22.59 -4.01
N VAL A 100 -14.01 21.54 -3.49
CA VAL A 100 -13.88 20.17 -4.06
C VAL A 100 -14.20 20.16 -5.55
N SER A 101 -15.31 20.82 -5.93
CA SER A 101 -15.74 20.95 -7.33
C SER A 101 -14.71 21.69 -8.17
N LEU A 102 -14.20 22.84 -7.70
CA LEU A 102 -13.25 23.66 -8.44
C LEU A 102 -11.91 22.95 -8.61
N ALA A 103 -11.42 22.24 -7.59
CA ALA A 103 -10.18 21.48 -7.64
C ALA A 103 -10.24 20.38 -8.72
N ALA A 104 -11.33 19.61 -8.74
CA ALA A 104 -11.55 18.56 -9.71
C ALA A 104 -11.69 19.11 -11.16
N GLU A 105 -12.52 20.15 -11.35
CA GLU A 105 -12.69 20.80 -12.65
C GLU A 105 -11.39 21.41 -13.17
N THR A 106 -10.67 22.14 -12.32
CA THR A 106 -9.38 22.77 -12.69
C THR A 106 -8.38 21.70 -13.11
N THR A 107 -8.32 20.58 -12.40
CA THR A 107 -7.43 19.47 -12.78
C THR A 107 -7.78 18.93 -14.17
N GLY A 108 -9.05 18.73 -14.47
CA GLY A 108 -9.50 18.32 -15.81
C GLY A 108 -9.09 19.33 -16.90
N ARG A 109 -9.27 20.62 -16.63
CA ARG A 109 -8.85 21.69 -17.54
C ARG A 109 -7.33 21.71 -17.77
N LEU A 110 -6.53 21.59 -16.71
CA LEU A 110 -5.07 21.51 -16.81
C LEU A 110 -4.60 20.25 -17.56
N ARG A 111 -5.40 19.21 -17.57
CA ARG A 111 -5.16 17.96 -18.32
C ARG A 111 -5.64 18.02 -19.78
N GLY A 112 -6.22 19.14 -20.20
CA GLY A 112 -6.61 19.40 -21.59
C GLY A 112 -8.07 19.14 -21.91
N LEU A 113 -8.92 18.89 -20.93
CA LEU A 113 -10.37 18.77 -21.18
C LEU A 113 -10.97 20.13 -21.51
N GLU A 114 -11.94 20.13 -22.42
CA GLU A 114 -12.80 21.30 -22.66
C GLU A 114 -13.66 21.61 -21.42
N ALA A 115 -14.10 22.88 -21.27
CA ALA A 115 -14.80 23.32 -20.06
C ALA A 115 -16.05 22.49 -19.74
N ARG A 116 -16.78 22.06 -20.73
CA ARG A 116 -17.95 21.20 -20.57
C ARG A 116 -17.56 19.80 -20.12
N GLN A 117 -16.62 19.19 -20.81
CA GLN A 117 -16.09 17.86 -20.47
C GLN A 117 -15.52 17.82 -19.05
N ALA A 118 -14.75 18.84 -18.65
CA ALA A 118 -14.19 18.91 -17.31
C ALA A 118 -15.28 18.98 -16.22
N ARG A 119 -16.40 19.68 -16.49
CA ARG A 119 -17.55 19.71 -15.58
C ARG A 119 -18.30 18.39 -15.54
N ASP A 120 -18.55 17.80 -16.70
CA ASP A 120 -19.27 16.53 -16.79
C ASP A 120 -18.51 15.41 -16.09
N GLU A 121 -17.18 15.30 -16.31
CA GLU A 121 -16.32 14.33 -15.62
C GLU A 121 -16.21 14.61 -14.12
N ARG A 122 -16.05 15.88 -13.72
CA ARG A 122 -16.07 16.28 -12.32
C ARG A 122 -17.32 15.78 -11.63
N ASP A 123 -18.51 16.07 -12.19
CA ASP A 123 -19.77 15.71 -11.58
C ASP A 123 -19.93 14.19 -11.47
N ALA A 124 -19.55 13.45 -12.50
CA ALA A 124 -19.54 11.99 -12.46
C ALA A 124 -18.60 11.43 -11.38
N VAL A 125 -17.39 11.97 -11.26
CA VAL A 125 -16.42 11.52 -10.23
C VAL A 125 -16.87 11.90 -8.82
N LEU A 126 -17.44 13.09 -8.62
CA LEU A 126 -17.92 13.51 -7.31
C LEU A 126 -19.15 12.68 -6.87
N ASP A 127 -20.02 12.34 -7.79
CA ASP A 127 -21.16 11.46 -7.52
C ASP A 127 -20.69 10.03 -7.19
N GLU A 128 -19.79 9.47 -8.00
CA GLU A 128 -19.16 8.16 -7.79
C GLU A 128 -18.55 8.00 -6.40
N LEU A 129 -17.91 9.07 -5.88
CA LEU A 129 -17.23 9.07 -4.58
C LEU A 129 -18.08 9.62 -3.43
N GLY A 130 -19.36 9.95 -3.66
CA GLY A 130 -20.27 10.50 -2.66
C GLY A 130 -19.87 11.90 -2.16
N LEU A 131 -19.15 12.67 -2.99
CA LEU A 131 -18.67 14.01 -2.65
C LEU A 131 -19.61 15.14 -3.06
N THR A 132 -20.66 14.86 -3.81
CA THR A 132 -21.64 15.84 -4.31
C THR A 132 -22.20 16.75 -3.20
N PRO A 133 -22.56 16.24 -1.99
CA PRO A 133 -23.09 17.09 -0.91
C PRO A 133 -22.10 18.13 -0.37
N ILE A 134 -20.82 17.92 -0.58
CA ILE A 134 -19.75 18.81 -0.08
C ILE A 134 -18.95 19.47 -1.22
N ALA A 135 -19.41 19.36 -2.47
CA ALA A 135 -18.72 19.85 -3.66
C ALA A 135 -18.36 21.35 -3.60
N GLY A 136 -19.21 22.18 -2.97
CA GLY A 136 -18.97 23.63 -2.77
C GLY A 136 -18.08 23.98 -1.57
N ARG A 137 -17.66 23.02 -0.73
CA ARG A 137 -16.85 23.31 0.45
C ARG A 137 -15.36 23.42 0.11
N PRO A 138 -14.63 24.40 0.68
CA PRO A 138 -13.18 24.47 0.56
C PRO A 138 -12.51 23.22 1.17
N ILE A 139 -11.51 22.66 0.46
CA ILE A 139 -10.82 21.41 0.85
C ILE A 139 -10.19 21.54 2.24
N LYS A 140 -9.61 22.68 2.61
CA LYS A 140 -9.04 22.91 3.94
C LYS A 140 -10.05 22.85 5.10
N LYS A 141 -11.35 22.95 4.82
CA LYS A 141 -12.42 22.87 5.83
C LYS A 141 -13.02 21.47 5.97
N LEU A 142 -12.49 20.49 5.27
CA LEU A 142 -12.92 19.09 5.31
C LEU A 142 -12.18 18.34 6.41
N SER A 143 -12.77 17.22 6.88
CA SER A 143 -12.04 16.25 7.70
C SER A 143 -10.87 15.64 6.91
N GLY A 144 -9.89 15.05 7.60
CA GLY A 144 -8.71 14.45 6.95
C GLY A 144 -9.10 13.44 5.87
N GLY A 145 -10.04 12.55 6.17
CA GLY A 145 -10.53 11.56 5.21
C GLY A 145 -11.28 12.18 4.02
N GLN A 146 -12.17 13.16 4.28
CA GLN A 146 -12.87 13.87 3.22
C GLN A 146 -11.90 14.68 2.34
N ARG A 147 -10.90 15.33 2.95
CA ARG A 147 -9.85 16.05 2.22
C ARG A 147 -9.07 15.08 1.31
N ARG A 148 -8.67 13.94 1.84
CA ARG A 148 -7.96 12.91 1.07
C ARG A 148 -8.81 12.39 -0.09
N LEU A 149 -10.10 12.12 0.14
CA LEU A 149 -11.04 11.68 -0.89
C LEU A 149 -11.27 12.74 -1.97
N ALA A 150 -11.34 14.03 -1.61
CA ALA A 150 -11.45 15.14 -2.55
C ALA A 150 -10.20 15.28 -3.44
N CYS A 151 -9.00 15.11 -2.85
CA CYS A 151 -7.75 15.08 -3.61
C CYS A 151 -7.67 13.87 -4.55
N PHE A 152 -8.16 12.71 -4.11
CA PHE A 152 -8.29 11.52 -4.96
C PHE A 152 -9.27 11.76 -6.12
N ALA A 153 -10.45 12.35 -5.86
CA ALA A 153 -11.39 12.75 -6.90
C ALA A 153 -10.72 13.63 -7.97
N SER A 154 -9.98 14.65 -7.53
CA SER A 154 -9.23 15.53 -8.42
C SER A 154 -8.18 14.76 -9.25
N ALA A 155 -7.56 13.73 -8.68
CA ALA A 155 -6.60 12.90 -9.41
C ALA A 155 -7.26 12.03 -10.49
N LEU A 156 -8.55 11.75 -10.40
CA LEU A 156 -9.28 10.92 -11.36
C LEU A 156 -9.80 11.69 -12.58
N VAL A 157 -10.10 12.99 -12.45
CA VAL A 157 -10.65 13.81 -13.57
C VAL A 157 -9.58 14.06 -14.63
N GLY A 158 -9.93 13.92 -15.89
CA GLY A 158 -9.00 14.00 -17.02
C GLY A 158 -8.05 12.81 -17.05
N GLU A 159 -8.59 11.65 -17.10
CA GLU A 159 -7.94 10.34 -16.99
C GLU A 159 -6.55 10.19 -17.57
N ARG A 160 -5.76 9.33 -16.96
CA ARG A 160 -4.40 8.97 -17.37
C ARG A 160 -4.23 7.45 -17.35
N PRO A 161 -3.44 6.89 -18.27
CA PRO A 161 -3.22 5.43 -18.33
C PRO A 161 -2.46 4.87 -17.11
N LEU A 162 -1.78 5.72 -16.35
CA LEU A 162 -1.11 5.33 -15.10
C LEU A 162 -1.60 6.21 -13.95
N LEU A 163 -2.03 5.59 -12.86
CA LEU A 163 -2.43 6.23 -11.62
C LEU A 163 -1.40 5.89 -10.53
N VAL A 164 -0.73 6.90 -10.00
CA VAL A 164 0.22 6.75 -8.89
C VAL A 164 -0.44 7.26 -7.62
N LEU A 165 -0.63 6.38 -6.64
CA LEU A 165 -1.33 6.63 -5.40
C LEU A 165 -0.37 6.43 -4.22
N ASP A 166 -0.05 7.52 -3.52
CA ASP A 166 0.80 7.49 -2.33
C ASP A 166 -0.09 7.63 -1.09
N GLU A 167 -0.30 6.52 -0.36
CA GLU A 167 -1.16 6.44 0.83
C GLU A 167 -2.61 6.93 0.57
N PRO A 168 -3.32 6.41 -0.44
CA PRO A 168 -4.58 7.00 -0.90
C PRO A 168 -5.70 7.00 0.15
N THR A 169 -5.73 6.02 1.04
CA THR A 169 -6.84 5.74 1.97
C THR A 169 -6.55 6.12 3.41
N THR A 170 -5.42 6.78 3.65
CA THR A 170 -5.02 7.25 5.00
C THR A 170 -6.09 8.17 5.59
N ALA A 171 -6.44 7.93 6.86
CA ALA A 171 -7.47 8.64 7.63
C ALA A 171 -8.90 8.52 7.07
N MET A 172 -9.17 7.60 6.15
CA MET A 172 -10.51 7.33 5.64
C MET A 172 -11.25 6.28 6.48
N ASP A 173 -12.56 6.48 6.61
CA ASP A 173 -13.45 5.46 7.13
C ASP A 173 -13.63 4.28 6.14
N PRO A 174 -14.19 3.15 6.56
CA PRO A 174 -14.36 1.98 5.69
C PRO A 174 -15.24 2.22 4.45
N VAL A 175 -16.19 3.18 4.50
CA VAL A 175 -17.07 3.48 3.37
C VAL A 175 -16.30 4.25 2.30
N ALA A 176 -15.59 5.32 2.71
CA ALA A 176 -14.74 6.09 1.82
C ALA A 176 -13.64 5.22 1.18
N ARG A 177 -13.05 4.32 1.96
CA ARG A 177 -12.02 3.38 1.47
C ARG A 177 -12.56 2.44 0.40
N ARG A 178 -13.76 1.88 0.60
CA ARG A 178 -14.44 1.07 -0.43
C ARG A 178 -14.74 1.86 -1.70
N ALA A 179 -15.16 3.13 -1.56
CA ALA A 179 -15.41 4.00 -2.73
C ALA A 179 -14.13 4.24 -3.55
N VAL A 180 -12.98 4.47 -2.89
CA VAL A 180 -11.68 4.61 -3.56
C VAL A 180 -11.34 3.35 -4.37
N TRP A 181 -11.39 2.17 -3.75
CA TRP A 181 -11.05 0.93 -4.45
C TRP A 181 -12.06 0.57 -5.53
N GLY A 182 -13.35 0.79 -5.31
CA GLY A 182 -14.36 0.61 -6.36
C GLY A 182 -14.13 1.52 -7.58
N ALA A 183 -13.68 2.76 -7.35
CA ALA A 183 -13.34 3.69 -8.42
C ALA A 183 -12.04 3.28 -9.16
N VAL A 184 -11.06 2.72 -8.46
CA VAL A 184 -9.84 2.17 -9.06
C VAL A 184 -10.16 0.95 -9.93
N ASP A 185 -10.91 -0.02 -9.38
CA ASP A 185 -11.28 -1.26 -10.08
C ASP A 185 -12.09 -0.97 -11.35
N ARG A 186 -13.02 -0.01 -11.31
CA ARG A 186 -13.79 0.40 -12.49
C ARG A 186 -12.88 0.92 -13.60
N ARG A 187 -11.95 1.82 -13.29
CA ARG A 187 -11.01 2.36 -14.29
C ARG A 187 -10.07 1.31 -14.85
N ARG A 188 -9.68 0.37 -14.01
CA ARG A 188 -8.90 -0.79 -14.42
C ARG A 188 -9.69 -1.68 -15.39
N ALA A 189 -10.92 -2.03 -15.04
CA ALA A 189 -11.78 -2.91 -15.85
C ALA A 189 -12.20 -2.27 -17.19
N GLU A 190 -12.58 -1.00 -17.17
CA GLU A 190 -13.13 -0.32 -18.34
C GLU A 190 -12.04 0.24 -19.26
N ARG A 191 -10.86 0.62 -18.70
CA ARG A 191 -9.85 1.40 -19.44
C ARG A 191 -8.44 0.81 -19.39
N GLY A 192 -8.26 -0.28 -18.66
CA GLY A 192 -6.94 -0.89 -18.50
C GLY A 192 -5.95 0.00 -17.73
N THR A 193 -6.45 0.89 -16.86
CA THR A 193 -5.59 1.78 -16.06
C THR A 193 -4.61 0.97 -15.21
N THR A 194 -3.34 1.30 -15.31
CA THR A 194 -2.29 0.74 -14.45
C THR A 194 -2.20 1.54 -13.17
N VAL A 195 -2.01 0.89 -12.04
CA VAL A 195 -1.92 1.57 -10.74
C VAL A 195 -0.60 1.24 -10.05
N LEU A 196 0.11 2.27 -9.62
CA LEU A 196 1.21 2.14 -8.66
C LEU A 196 0.70 2.61 -7.30
N LEU A 197 0.56 1.67 -6.38
CA LEU A 197 0.15 1.93 -5.00
C LEU A 197 1.38 1.95 -4.09
N VAL A 198 1.57 3.05 -3.38
CA VAL A 198 2.53 3.14 -2.28
C VAL A 198 1.75 3.18 -0.98
N THR A 199 1.97 2.21 -0.13
CA THR A 199 1.30 2.16 1.18
C THR A 199 2.16 1.44 2.21
N HIS A 200 1.92 1.74 3.48
CA HIS A 200 2.39 0.96 4.62
C HIS A 200 1.28 0.09 5.23
N ASN A 201 0.05 0.22 4.71
CA ASN A 201 -1.07 -0.62 5.14
C ASN A 201 -1.02 -1.98 4.43
N VAL A 202 -0.39 -2.93 5.07
CA VAL A 202 -0.15 -4.29 4.55
C VAL A 202 -1.46 -5.03 4.29
N ILE A 203 -2.44 -4.91 5.18
CA ILE A 203 -3.73 -5.61 5.06
C ILE A 203 -4.48 -5.14 3.81
N GLU A 204 -4.49 -3.83 3.56
CA GLU A 204 -5.11 -3.27 2.37
C GLU A 204 -4.35 -3.69 1.10
N ALA A 205 -3.02 -3.66 1.17
CA ALA A 205 -2.16 -4.09 0.09
C ALA A 205 -2.44 -5.53 -0.34
N GLU A 206 -2.61 -6.45 0.62
CA GLU A 206 -2.87 -7.86 0.36
C GLU A 206 -4.17 -8.12 -0.41
N THR A 207 -5.17 -7.24 -0.26
CA THR A 207 -6.49 -7.43 -0.88
C THR A 207 -6.59 -6.85 -2.28
N VAL A 208 -5.75 -5.87 -2.65
CA VAL A 208 -5.91 -5.13 -3.91
C VAL A 208 -4.76 -5.32 -4.89
N LEU A 209 -3.58 -5.78 -4.43
CA LEU A 209 -2.39 -5.86 -5.28
C LEU A 209 -2.34 -7.13 -6.12
N ASP A 210 -1.99 -6.97 -7.39
CA ASP A 210 -1.59 -8.10 -8.25
C ASP A 210 -0.15 -8.53 -7.99
N ARG A 211 0.76 -7.55 -7.86
CA ARG A 211 2.18 -7.75 -7.54
C ARG A 211 2.68 -6.65 -6.63
N VAL A 212 3.73 -6.94 -5.91
CA VAL A 212 4.31 -6.01 -4.95
C VAL A 212 5.84 -6.12 -4.95
N ALA A 213 6.49 -4.97 -4.91
CA ALA A 213 7.91 -4.87 -4.62
C ALA A 213 8.11 -4.41 -3.17
N VAL A 214 8.99 -5.09 -2.47
CA VAL A 214 9.43 -4.70 -1.13
C VAL A 214 10.74 -3.93 -1.27
N LEU A 215 10.71 -2.67 -0.82
CA LEU A 215 11.85 -1.77 -0.84
C LEU A 215 12.45 -1.67 0.56
N ASP A 216 13.75 -1.87 0.67
CA ASP A 216 14.51 -1.65 1.90
C ASP A 216 15.85 -1.00 1.58
N GLN A 217 16.24 0.01 2.37
CA GLN A 217 17.50 0.76 2.21
C GLN A 217 17.81 1.18 0.76
N GLY A 218 16.77 1.61 0.03
CA GLY A 218 16.89 2.05 -1.36
C GLY A 218 16.96 0.93 -2.40
N ARG A 219 16.87 -0.33 -2.02
CA ARG A 219 16.93 -1.49 -2.90
C ARG A 219 15.63 -2.29 -2.92
N VAL A 220 15.29 -2.88 -4.05
CA VAL A 220 14.22 -3.86 -4.13
C VAL A 220 14.78 -5.20 -3.63
N ILE A 221 14.27 -5.67 -2.50
CA ILE A 221 14.71 -6.93 -1.87
C ILE A 221 13.84 -8.12 -2.27
N ALA A 222 12.60 -7.88 -2.70
CA ALA A 222 11.70 -8.90 -3.23
C ALA A 222 10.67 -8.26 -4.16
N CYS A 223 10.18 -9.01 -5.15
CA CYS A 223 9.12 -8.58 -6.06
C CYS A 223 8.38 -9.78 -6.61
N ASP A 224 7.13 -9.97 -6.19
CA ASP A 224 6.26 -11.07 -6.63
C ASP A 224 4.78 -10.74 -6.36
N THR A 225 3.87 -11.70 -6.58
CA THR A 225 2.50 -11.63 -6.07
C THR A 225 2.52 -11.65 -4.53
N PRO A 226 1.51 -11.11 -3.84
CA PRO A 226 1.40 -11.21 -2.38
C PRO A 226 1.52 -12.65 -1.88
N THR A 227 0.85 -13.60 -2.55
CA THR A 227 0.92 -15.03 -2.21
C THR A 227 2.33 -15.59 -2.43
N GLY A 228 2.97 -15.31 -3.57
CA GLY A 228 4.31 -15.80 -3.88
C GLY A 228 5.36 -15.30 -2.87
N LEU A 229 5.24 -14.05 -2.41
CA LEU A 229 6.12 -13.54 -1.35
C LEU A 229 5.91 -14.24 -0.01
N LYS A 230 4.66 -14.53 0.35
CA LYS A 230 4.34 -15.26 1.58
C LYS A 230 4.86 -16.69 1.56
N GLU A 231 4.84 -17.35 0.40
CA GLU A 231 5.39 -18.70 0.21
C GLU A 231 6.92 -18.75 0.31
N GLN A 232 7.61 -17.66 -0.09
CA GLN A 232 9.08 -17.58 0.01
C GLN A 232 9.55 -17.46 1.47
N VAL A 233 8.73 -16.87 2.32
CA VAL A 233 8.97 -16.86 3.75
C VAL A 233 8.29 -18.09 4.31
N ALA A 234 9.03 -19.21 4.42
CA ALA A 234 8.55 -20.45 5.03
C ALA A 234 8.09 -20.17 6.46
N GLY A 235 6.89 -19.65 6.59
CA GLY A 235 6.30 -19.22 7.84
C GLY A 235 5.27 -20.22 8.29
N ASP A 236 5.37 -20.62 9.56
CA ASP A 236 4.33 -21.36 10.22
C ASP A 236 3.02 -20.56 10.19
N VAL A 237 1.94 -21.26 9.87
CA VAL A 237 0.60 -20.73 10.00
C VAL A 237 0.28 -20.61 11.50
N ARG A 238 -0.18 -19.44 11.90
CA ARG A 238 -0.68 -19.25 13.26
C ARG A 238 -2.12 -19.74 13.34
N VAL A 239 -2.36 -20.66 14.27
CA VAL A 239 -3.69 -21.14 14.63
C VAL A 239 -3.99 -20.65 16.04
N ASP A 240 -5.00 -19.80 16.17
CA ASP A 240 -5.54 -19.38 17.45
C ASP A 240 -6.84 -20.18 17.69
N LEU A 241 -6.94 -20.87 18.83
CA LEU A 241 -8.13 -21.54 19.30
C LEU A 241 -8.60 -20.82 20.57
N VAL A 242 -9.83 -20.39 20.62
CA VAL A 242 -10.44 -19.76 21.81
C VAL A 242 -11.48 -20.70 22.37
N TRP A 243 -11.29 -21.12 23.60
CA TRP A 243 -12.20 -22.05 24.30
C TRP A 243 -13.28 -21.28 25.03
N ARG A 244 -14.48 -21.85 25.15
CA ARG A 244 -15.60 -21.25 25.90
C ARG A 244 -15.28 -21.10 27.38
N GLU A 245 -14.64 -22.10 27.93
CA GLU A 245 -14.16 -22.14 29.32
C GLU A 245 -12.67 -22.50 29.35
N ALA A 246 -12.33 -23.74 29.57
CA ALA A 246 -10.99 -24.28 29.52
C ALA A 246 -10.84 -25.23 28.31
N ALA A 247 -9.62 -25.45 27.84
CA ALA A 247 -9.33 -26.42 26.81
C ALA A 247 -9.77 -27.82 27.24
N PRO A 248 -10.51 -28.57 26.41
CA PRO A 248 -11.05 -29.89 26.78
C PRO A 248 -9.96 -30.96 26.71
N LEU A 249 -9.06 -30.99 27.69
CA LEU A 249 -7.94 -31.93 27.76
C LEU A 249 -8.34 -33.41 27.87
N HIS A 250 -9.62 -33.69 28.10
CA HIS A 250 -10.15 -35.06 28.02
C HIS A 250 -10.34 -35.54 26.57
N VAL A 251 -10.24 -34.62 25.60
CA VAL A 251 -10.25 -34.93 24.16
C VAL A 251 -8.81 -35.18 23.73
N PRO A 252 -8.47 -36.42 23.27
CA PRO A 252 -7.07 -36.79 23.00
C PRO A 252 -6.36 -35.87 21.98
N GLU A 253 -7.09 -35.42 20.97
CA GLU A 253 -6.58 -34.55 19.92
C GLU A 253 -6.18 -33.16 20.46
N VAL A 254 -6.94 -32.66 21.44
CA VAL A 254 -6.61 -31.37 22.11
C VAL A 254 -5.46 -31.57 23.08
N ALA A 255 -5.47 -32.67 23.83
CA ALA A 255 -4.39 -32.98 24.75
C ALA A 255 -3.03 -33.11 24.04
N ALA A 256 -3.01 -33.67 22.84
CA ALA A 256 -1.79 -33.79 22.02
C ALA A 256 -1.18 -32.45 21.60
N LEU A 257 -1.93 -31.36 21.61
CA LEU A 257 -1.45 -30.02 21.25
C LEU A 257 -0.82 -29.27 22.43
N ARG A 258 -1.05 -29.74 23.68
CA ARG A 258 -0.75 -28.99 24.91
C ARG A 258 0.70 -28.49 24.99
N ASP A 259 1.66 -29.32 24.61
CA ASP A 259 3.09 -29.01 24.73
C ASP A 259 3.58 -28.04 23.63
N ARG A 260 2.71 -27.76 22.64
CA ARG A 260 3.03 -26.93 21.46
C ARG A 260 2.30 -25.58 21.46
N VAL A 261 1.43 -25.34 22.43
CA VAL A 261 0.62 -24.12 22.50
C VAL A 261 1.29 -23.07 23.38
N VAL A 262 1.13 -21.82 22.98
CA VAL A 262 1.28 -20.68 23.88
C VAL A 262 -0.09 -20.37 24.44
N GLU A 263 -0.27 -20.61 25.74
CA GLU A 263 -1.55 -20.41 26.43
C GLU A 263 -1.67 -18.99 26.99
N SER A 264 -2.79 -18.33 26.74
CA SER A 264 -3.12 -17.03 27.30
C SER A 264 -4.62 -17.02 27.69
N GLY A 265 -4.90 -17.37 28.95
CA GLY A 265 -6.26 -17.54 29.43
C GLY A 265 -6.98 -18.63 28.65
N ARG A 266 -8.10 -18.27 28.00
CA ARG A 266 -8.90 -19.22 27.19
C ARG A 266 -8.35 -19.40 25.77
N ARG A 267 -7.30 -18.66 25.37
CA ARG A 267 -6.72 -18.71 24.02
C ARG A 267 -5.49 -19.57 23.98
N TRP A 268 -5.46 -20.46 23.03
CA TRP A 268 -4.31 -21.24 22.63
C TRP A 268 -3.79 -20.75 21.27
N THR A 269 -2.50 -20.47 21.17
CA THR A 269 -1.84 -20.08 19.93
C THR A 269 -0.81 -21.13 19.56
N LEU A 270 -0.92 -21.66 18.33
CA LEU A 270 0.06 -22.58 17.74
C LEU A 270 0.71 -21.92 16.51
N ARG A 271 1.94 -22.34 16.24
CA ARG A 271 2.61 -22.08 14.97
C ARG A 271 2.93 -23.43 14.32
N LEU A 272 2.38 -23.66 13.16
CA LEU A 272 2.35 -24.97 12.50
C LEU A 272 2.64 -24.82 11.00
N ALA A 273 3.25 -25.84 10.40
CA ALA A 273 3.33 -25.91 8.95
C ALA A 273 1.92 -25.87 8.32
N PRO A 274 1.72 -25.33 7.11
CA PRO A 274 0.40 -25.12 6.52
C PRO A 274 -0.51 -26.36 6.51
N ASP A 275 0.04 -27.52 6.18
CA ASP A 275 -0.72 -28.77 6.11
C ASP A 275 -1.10 -29.28 7.51
N GLU A 276 -0.20 -29.12 8.46
CA GLU A 276 -0.45 -29.46 9.86
C GLU A 276 -1.50 -28.53 10.49
N ALA A 277 -1.45 -27.24 10.21
CA ALA A 277 -2.44 -26.27 10.64
C ALA A 277 -3.85 -26.62 10.14
N ARG A 278 -3.97 -27.04 8.86
CA ARG A 278 -5.24 -27.51 8.29
C ARG A 278 -5.73 -28.78 8.99
N ALA A 279 -4.84 -29.73 9.26
CA ALA A 279 -5.19 -30.97 9.97
C ALA A 279 -5.68 -30.67 11.39
N VAL A 280 -5.00 -29.80 12.13
CA VAL A 280 -5.40 -29.40 13.50
C VAL A 280 -6.77 -28.74 13.48
N VAL A 281 -7.00 -27.76 12.57
CA VAL A 281 -8.30 -27.10 12.47
C VAL A 281 -9.40 -28.09 12.11
N ALA A 282 -9.20 -28.96 11.12
CA ALA A 282 -10.16 -29.98 10.72
C ALA A 282 -10.51 -30.92 11.88
N THR A 283 -9.50 -31.34 12.65
CA THR A 283 -9.69 -32.25 13.80
C THR A 283 -10.47 -31.56 14.93
N VAL A 284 -10.11 -30.33 15.28
CA VAL A 284 -10.79 -29.60 16.38
C VAL A 284 -12.22 -29.21 15.99
N THR A 285 -12.46 -28.80 14.73
CA THR A 285 -13.80 -28.39 14.25
C THR A 285 -14.70 -29.56 13.89
N GLY A 286 -14.13 -30.69 13.46
CA GLY A 286 -14.90 -31.89 13.11
C GLY A 286 -15.15 -32.88 14.26
N GLY A 287 -14.53 -32.68 15.43
CA GLY A 287 -14.53 -33.63 16.55
C GLY A 287 -15.28 -33.18 17.78
N ALA A 288 -15.10 -33.95 18.87
CA ALA A 288 -15.73 -33.69 20.16
C ALA A 288 -15.32 -32.35 20.79
N ALA A 289 -14.18 -31.81 20.41
CA ALA A 289 -13.67 -30.51 20.89
C ALA A 289 -14.49 -29.29 20.39
N PHE A 290 -15.24 -29.43 19.27
CA PHE A 290 -15.98 -28.33 18.68
C PHE A 290 -17.01 -27.69 19.62
N ALA A 291 -17.66 -28.49 20.44
CA ALA A 291 -18.64 -27.98 21.41
C ALA A 291 -18.01 -27.05 22.47
N ALA A 292 -16.73 -27.24 22.79
CA ALA A 292 -15.98 -26.43 23.73
C ALA A 292 -15.28 -25.23 23.07
N LEU A 293 -15.21 -25.18 21.72
CA LEU A 293 -14.62 -24.11 20.97
C LEU A 293 -15.58 -22.91 20.89
N ASP A 294 -15.09 -21.72 21.21
CA ASP A 294 -15.81 -20.46 21.10
C ASP A 294 -15.52 -19.78 19.74
N ASP A 295 -14.23 -19.71 19.39
CA ASP A 295 -13.76 -19.12 18.13
C ASP A 295 -12.44 -19.78 17.69
N PHE A 296 -12.13 -19.72 16.40
CA PHE A 296 -10.82 -20.08 15.90
C PHE A 296 -10.39 -19.18 14.74
N THR A 297 -9.11 -18.91 14.65
CA THR A 297 -8.55 -18.12 13.55
C THR A 297 -7.32 -18.84 13.00
N LEU A 298 -7.26 -18.93 11.67
CA LEU A 298 -6.11 -19.43 10.94
C LEU A 298 -5.49 -18.24 10.20
N THR A 299 -4.30 -17.82 10.64
CA THR A 299 -3.60 -16.66 10.07
C THR A 299 -2.37 -17.14 9.32
N THR A 300 -2.38 -16.98 8.02
CA THR A 300 -1.19 -17.17 7.18
C THR A 300 -0.21 -16.01 7.38
N PRO A 301 1.08 -16.17 7.08
CA PRO A 301 2.03 -15.07 7.12
C PRO A 301 1.51 -13.86 6.35
N SER A 302 1.72 -12.67 6.90
CA SER A 302 1.37 -11.40 6.26
C SER A 302 2.53 -10.87 5.43
N LEU A 303 2.29 -9.90 4.56
CA LEU A 303 3.38 -9.18 3.88
C LEU A 303 4.30 -8.43 4.88
N GLU A 304 3.82 -8.14 6.10
CA GLU A 304 4.64 -7.59 7.17
C GLU A 304 5.66 -8.63 7.68
N ASP A 305 5.21 -9.88 7.85
CA ASP A 305 6.09 -11.00 8.21
C ASP A 305 7.14 -11.24 7.11
N VAL A 306 6.74 -11.14 5.84
CA VAL A 306 7.64 -11.18 4.68
C VAL A 306 8.71 -10.09 4.79
N TYR A 307 8.31 -8.85 5.05
CA TYR A 307 9.24 -7.75 5.21
C TYR A 307 10.22 -8.00 6.37
N LEU A 308 9.71 -8.41 7.53
CA LEU A 308 10.53 -8.71 8.72
C LEU A 308 11.53 -9.85 8.46
N ALA A 309 11.13 -10.86 7.71
CA ALA A 309 12.00 -11.99 7.38
C ALA A 309 13.09 -11.63 6.36
N LEU A 310 12.74 -10.81 5.35
CA LEU A 310 13.67 -10.48 4.26
C LEU A 310 14.62 -9.31 4.56
N GLY A 311 14.21 -8.35 5.36
CA GLY A 311 14.98 -7.12 5.60
C GLY A 311 15.02 -6.64 7.05
N GLY A 312 14.04 -7.02 7.86
CA GLY A 312 13.85 -6.47 9.21
C GLY A 312 14.87 -6.91 10.26
N ALA A 313 15.72 -7.87 9.96
CA ALA A 313 16.76 -8.34 10.90
C ALA A 313 17.78 -7.25 11.26
N ALA A 314 17.96 -6.24 10.41
CA ALA A 314 18.89 -5.14 10.65
C ALA A 314 18.40 -4.11 11.69
N GLN A 315 17.08 -4.03 11.95
CA GLN A 315 16.51 -3.05 12.90
C GLN A 315 16.32 -3.58 14.32
N GLN A 316 16.37 -4.89 14.55
CA GLN A 316 16.29 -5.45 15.91
C GLN A 316 17.52 -5.11 16.79
N GLY A 317 18.59 -4.60 16.22
CA GLY A 317 19.78 -4.12 16.94
C GLY A 317 19.63 -2.73 17.57
N LEU A 318 18.65 -1.92 17.20
CA LEU A 318 18.51 -0.52 17.63
C LEU A 318 17.49 -0.30 18.77
N VAL A 319 16.76 -1.33 19.20
CA VAL A 319 15.79 -1.26 20.31
C VAL A 319 16.40 -1.75 21.64
N LYS A 320 17.68 -2.15 21.64
CA LYS A 320 18.44 -2.51 22.84
C LYS A 320 19.67 -1.62 23.00
N ALA A 321 19.47 -0.34 23.13
CA ALA A 321 20.48 0.57 23.68
C ALA A 321 19.78 1.73 24.41
#